data_0d8c4c0f1063b4915aa6c47989ffa7cd
#
_entry.id   0d8c4c0f1063b4915aa6c47989ffa7cd
#
_cell.length_a   1.000
_cell.length_b   1.000
_cell.length_c   1.000
_cell.angle_alpha   90.00
_cell.angle_beta   90.00
_cell.angle_gamma   90.00
#
_symmetry.space_group_name_H-M   'P 1'
#
loop_
_entity.id
_entity.type
_entity.pdbx_description
1 polymer ?
#
loop_
_entity_poly.entity_id
_entity_poly.type
_entity_poly.pdbx_seq_one_letter_code
_entity_poly.pdbx_strand_id
1 'polypeptide(L)'
;MDKTKILVVEDQAIVALNIKIRLKNLGYAVPSTAVSGEEAIKEAEITNADLVLMDIMLKGDMDGIEAARIIKSRFGIPIIYLTACTDFETLERAKLTDPEGYISKPFKEEDLCKNIETALLKNRSKKKNKRVFRIKDKSY
;
A
#
# COMPACT_ATOMS: atom_id res chain seq x y z
N MET A 1 -20.51 -6.23 7.54
CA MET A 1 -19.66 -5.24 6.82
C MET A 1 -18.31 -5.81 6.50
N ASP A 2 -17.86 -5.59 5.30
CA ASP A 2 -16.57 -6.12 4.87
C ASP A 2 -15.42 -5.36 5.52
N LYS A 3 -14.43 -6.11 5.96
CA LYS A 3 -13.21 -5.51 6.50
C LYS A 3 -12.37 -4.91 5.38
N THR A 4 -11.64 -3.85 5.71
CA THR A 4 -10.66 -3.27 4.80
C THR A 4 -9.58 -4.32 4.49
N LYS A 5 -9.32 -4.54 3.21
CA LYS A 5 -8.35 -5.53 2.73
C LYS A 5 -7.00 -4.87 2.51
N ILE A 6 -5.98 -5.39 3.15
CA ILE A 6 -4.62 -4.87 3.02
C ILE A 6 -3.72 -5.97 2.46
N LEU A 7 -3.04 -5.67 1.37
CA LEU A 7 -2.03 -6.55 0.80
C LEU A 7 -0.69 -6.19 1.42
N VAL A 8 0.02 -7.20 1.93
CA VAL A 8 1.35 -7.01 2.53
C VAL A 8 2.38 -7.57 1.57
N VAL A 9 3.34 -6.74 1.16
CA VAL A 9 4.42 -7.13 0.26
C VAL A 9 5.75 -7.06 1.01
N GLU A 10 6.31 -8.20 1.29
CA GLU A 10 7.54 -8.34 2.07
C GLU A 10 8.20 -9.67 1.71
N ASP A 11 9.47 -9.64 1.35
CA ASP A 11 10.17 -10.86 0.91
C ASP A 11 10.63 -11.75 2.07
N GLN A 12 10.66 -11.25 3.29
CA GLN A 12 10.98 -12.06 4.47
C GLN A 12 9.71 -12.60 5.11
N ALA A 13 9.51 -13.90 5.04
CA ALA A 13 8.28 -14.55 5.49
C ALA A 13 7.90 -14.25 6.94
N ILE A 14 8.89 -14.22 7.83
CA ILE A 14 8.65 -13.94 9.26
C ILE A 14 8.14 -12.51 9.45
N VAL A 15 8.72 -11.55 8.74
CA VAL A 15 8.31 -10.14 8.82
C VAL A 15 6.89 -9.98 8.27
N ALA A 16 6.60 -10.62 7.14
CA ALA A 16 5.26 -10.59 6.53
C ALA A 16 4.22 -11.16 7.48
N LEU A 17 4.52 -12.28 8.13
CA LEU A 17 3.61 -12.90 9.10
C LEU A 17 3.35 -12.00 10.31
N ASN A 18 4.39 -11.38 10.82
CA ASN A 18 4.28 -10.44 11.95
C ASN A 18 3.36 -9.27 11.60
N ILE A 19 3.55 -8.68 10.43
CA ILE A 19 2.70 -7.58 9.95
C ILE A 19 1.26 -8.04 9.82
N LYS A 20 1.05 -9.21 9.23
CA LYS A 20 -0.29 -9.79 9.05
C LYS A 20 -1.02 -9.95 10.38
N ILE A 21 -0.34 -10.49 11.39
CA ILE A 21 -0.92 -10.68 12.73
C ILE A 21 -1.33 -9.32 13.33
N ARG A 22 -0.46 -8.33 13.24
CA ARG A 22 -0.75 -6.99 13.76
C ARG A 22 -1.93 -6.34 13.07
N LEU A 23 -2.02 -6.47 11.75
CA LEU A 23 -3.13 -5.92 10.98
C LEU A 23 -4.44 -6.58 11.34
N LYS A 24 -4.44 -7.90 11.51
CA LYS A 24 -5.64 -8.62 11.95
C LYS A 24 -6.09 -8.19 13.34
N ASN A 25 -5.14 -7.96 14.24
CA ASN A 25 -5.44 -7.46 15.58
C ASN A 25 -6.09 -6.07 15.54
N LEU A 26 -5.74 -5.27 14.54
CA LEU A 26 -6.32 -3.94 14.34
C LEU A 26 -7.68 -3.97 13.63
N GLY A 27 -8.14 -5.15 13.21
CA GLY A 27 -9.45 -5.30 12.57
C GLY A 27 -9.43 -5.31 11.04
N TYR A 28 -8.26 -5.37 10.43
CA TYR A 28 -8.12 -5.42 8.97
C TYR A 28 -8.08 -6.86 8.47
N ALA A 29 -8.46 -7.06 7.21
CA ALA A 29 -8.31 -8.34 6.52
C ALA A 29 -7.01 -8.33 5.73
N VAL A 30 -6.30 -9.44 5.73
CA VAL A 30 -5.08 -9.64 4.94
C VAL A 30 -5.30 -10.88 4.07
N PRO A 31 -5.95 -10.73 2.92
CA PRO A 31 -6.31 -11.88 2.09
C PRO A 31 -5.11 -12.62 1.53
N SER A 32 -3.99 -11.92 1.32
CA SER A 32 -2.76 -12.56 0.89
C SER A 32 -1.55 -11.71 1.24
N THR A 33 -0.37 -12.32 1.11
CA THR A 33 0.92 -11.62 1.19
C THR A 33 1.67 -11.93 -0.10
N ALA A 34 2.58 -11.04 -0.49
CA ALA A 34 3.40 -11.24 -1.68
C ALA A 34 4.87 -11.10 -1.31
N VAL A 35 5.74 -11.83 -1.99
CA VAL A 35 7.18 -11.85 -1.71
C VAL A 35 8.01 -11.14 -2.78
N SER A 36 7.39 -10.73 -3.87
CA SER A 36 8.07 -10.04 -4.98
C SER A 36 7.18 -8.97 -5.56
N GLY A 37 7.77 -8.09 -6.37
CA GLY A 37 7.01 -7.05 -7.06
C GLY A 37 5.99 -7.60 -8.02
N GLU A 38 6.38 -8.64 -8.79
CA GLU A 38 5.50 -9.29 -9.76
C GLU A 38 4.30 -9.95 -9.07
N GLU A 39 4.57 -10.65 -7.98
CA GLU A 39 3.50 -11.28 -7.19
C GLU A 39 2.58 -10.24 -6.57
N ALA A 40 3.14 -9.11 -6.13
CA ALA A 40 2.37 -8.01 -5.56
C ALA A 40 1.36 -7.46 -6.56
N ILE A 41 1.77 -7.25 -7.81
CA ILE A 41 0.89 -6.77 -8.86
C ILE A 41 -0.26 -7.74 -9.10
N LYS A 42 0.06 -9.02 -9.20
CA LYS A 42 -0.92 -10.09 -9.40
C LYS A 42 -1.91 -10.17 -8.25
N GLU A 43 -1.41 -10.17 -7.01
CA GLU A 43 -2.25 -10.28 -5.83
C GLU A 43 -3.09 -9.03 -5.59
N ALA A 44 -2.59 -7.85 -5.95
CA ALA A 44 -3.36 -6.62 -5.86
C ALA A 44 -4.61 -6.69 -6.73
N GLU A 45 -4.49 -7.23 -7.94
CA GLU A 45 -5.61 -7.42 -8.85
C GLU A 45 -6.58 -8.47 -8.33
N ILE A 46 -6.07 -9.65 -7.98
CA ILE A 46 -6.90 -10.79 -7.56
C ILE A 46 -7.69 -10.48 -6.30
N THR A 47 -7.05 -9.87 -5.30
CA THR A 47 -7.69 -9.62 -4.00
C THR A 47 -8.51 -8.34 -3.97
N ASN A 48 -8.35 -7.50 -4.97
CA ASN A 48 -8.99 -6.19 -4.99
C ASN A 48 -8.71 -5.42 -3.69
N ALA A 49 -7.43 -5.36 -3.32
CA ALA A 49 -7.00 -4.75 -2.06
C ALA A 49 -7.37 -3.28 -1.97
N ASP A 50 -7.66 -2.82 -0.77
CA ASP A 50 -7.98 -1.41 -0.49
C ASP A 50 -6.73 -0.59 -0.24
N LEU A 51 -5.63 -1.24 0.15
CA LEU A 51 -4.36 -0.62 0.47
C LEU A 51 -3.25 -1.64 0.33
N VAL A 52 -2.07 -1.18 -0.05
CA VAL A 52 -0.88 -2.03 -0.11
C VAL A 52 0.19 -1.49 0.83
N LEU A 53 0.70 -2.34 1.71
CA LEU A 53 1.92 -2.08 2.48
C LEU A 53 3.07 -2.69 1.69
N MET A 54 3.96 -1.85 1.19
CA MET A 54 5.00 -2.24 0.25
C MET A 54 6.40 -2.01 0.82
N ASP A 55 7.15 -3.09 0.99
CA ASP A 55 8.57 -2.96 1.31
C ASP A 55 9.29 -2.38 0.09
N ILE A 56 10.07 -1.33 0.29
CA ILE A 56 10.84 -0.70 -0.77
C ILE A 56 11.91 -1.65 -1.30
N MET A 57 12.58 -2.35 -0.39
CA MET A 57 13.76 -3.17 -0.72
C MET A 57 13.38 -4.63 -0.98
N LEU A 58 12.69 -4.88 -2.07
CA LEU A 58 12.35 -6.24 -2.49
C LEU A 58 13.50 -6.82 -3.32
N LYS A 59 13.75 -8.10 -3.13
CA LYS A 59 14.74 -8.85 -3.94
C LYS A 59 14.15 -9.15 -5.30
N GLY A 60 15.03 -9.33 -6.30
CA GLY A 60 14.62 -9.66 -7.64
C GLY A 60 14.73 -8.49 -8.60
N ASP A 61 14.18 -8.65 -9.79
CA ASP A 61 14.31 -7.67 -10.87
C ASP A 61 13.47 -6.41 -10.66
N MET A 62 12.40 -6.54 -9.90
CA MET A 62 11.49 -5.42 -9.64
C MET A 62 11.52 -5.08 -8.15
N ASP A 63 11.88 -3.84 -7.83
CA ASP A 63 11.83 -3.38 -6.44
C ASP A 63 10.41 -2.91 -6.06
N GLY A 64 10.23 -2.56 -4.78
CA GLY A 64 8.92 -2.16 -4.28
C GLY A 64 8.41 -0.87 -4.89
N ILE A 65 9.30 0.03 -5.27
CA ILE A 65 8.92 1.31 -5.87
C ILE A 65 8.32 1.10 -7.26
N GLU A 66 8.97 0.26 -8.07
CA GLU A 66 8.46 -0.06 -9.41
C GLU A 66 7.12 -0.78 -9.33
N ALA A 67 7.00 -1.76 -8.42
CA ALA A 67 5.75 -2.49 -8.21
C ALA A 67 4.64 -1.53 -7.76
N ALA A 68 4.94 -0.63 -6.84
CA ALA A 68 3.97 0.35 -6.35
C ALA A 68 3.49 1.28 -7.47
N ARG A 69 4.41 1.73 -8.32
CA ARG A 69 4.08 2.58 -9.47
C ARG A 69 3.05 1.88 -10.37
N ILE A 70 3.30 0.62 -10.67
CA ILE A 70 2.43 -0.17 -11.54
C ILE A 70 1.06 -0.41 -10.87
N ILE A 71 1.05 -0.81 -9.62
CA ILE A 71 -0.19 -1.07 -8.88
C ILE A 71 -1.05 0.18 -8.82
N LYS A 72 -0.45 1.31 -8.49
CA LYS A 72 -1.16 2.57 -8.39
C LYS A 72 -1.71 3.01 -9.75
N SER A 73 -0.91 2.88 -10.80
CA SER A 73 -1.30 3.25 -12.16
C SER A 73 -2.44 2.39 -12.71
N ARG A 74 -2.34 1.07 -12.51
CA ARG A 74 -3.33 0.13 -13.06
C ARG A 74 -4.61 0.05 -12.24
N PHE A 75 -4.49 0.04 -10.92
CA PHE A 75 -5.62 -0.28 -10.05
C PHE A 75 -6.07 0.87 -9.16
N GLY A 76 -5.30 1.95 -9.09
CA GLY A 76 -5.63 3.08 -8.24
C GLY A 76 -5.59 2.78 -6.76
N ILE A 77 -4.86 1.75 -6.34
CA ILE A 77 -4.78 1.33 -4.95
C ILE A 77 -3.72 2.18 -4.23
N PRO A 78 -4.04 2.77 -3.07
CA PRO A 78 -3.06 3.56 -2.31
C PRO A 78 -1.95 2.69 -1.75
N ILE A 79 -0.75 3.27 -1.68
CA ILE A 79 0.46 2.58 -1.25
C ILE A 79 1.03 3.26 -0.01
N ILE A 80 1.41 2.45 0.98
CA ILE A 80 2.25 2.90 2.10
C ILE A 80 3.53 2.10 2.02
N TYR A 81 4.67 2.78 2.01
CA TYR A 81 5.96 2.09 1.99
C TYR A 81 6.41 1.71 3.40
N LEU A 82 6.97 0.51 3.51
CA LEU A 82 7.69 0.05 4.69
C LEU A 82 9.17 0.15 4.35
N THR A 83 9.96 0.84 5.15
CA THR A 83 11.36 1.04 4.78
C THR A 83 12.29 1.17 5.96
N ALA A 84 13.45 0.51 5.86
CA ALA A 84 14.61 0.77 6.70
C ALA A 84 15.61 1.65 5.95
N CYS A 85 15.26 2.05 4.73
CA CYS A 85 16.16 2.78 3.84
C CYS A 85 16.33 4.23 4.24
N THR A 86 17.60 4.69 4.26
CA THR A 86 17.95 6.09 4.51
C THR A 86 18.59 6.73 3.28
N ASP A 87 18.69 5.97 2.18
CA ASP A 87 19.30 6.43 0.94
C ASP A 87 18.42 7.50 0.28
N PHE A 88 18.98 8.67 0.09
CA PHE A 88 18.28 9.81 -0.47
C PHE A 88 17.70 9.54 -1.86
N GLU A 89 18.48 8.91 -2.74
CA GLU A 89 18.02 8.62 -4.11
C GLU A 89 16.83 7.68 -4.14
N THR A 90 16.85 6.66 -3.30
CA THR A 90 15.75 5.70 -3.20
C THR A 90 14.48 6.39 -2.67
N LEU A 91 14.62 7.21 -1.64
CA LEU A 91 13.49 7.94 -1.07
C LEU A 91 12.90 8.94 -2.05
N GLU A 92 13.74 9.60 -2.88
CA GLU A 92 13.27 10.49 -3.92
C GLU A 92 12.48 9.75 -4.99
N ARG A 93 12.94 8.56 -5.40
CA ARG A 93 12.20 7.70 -6.34
C ARG A 93 10.84 7.30 -5.77
N ALA A 94 10.82 6.92 -4.49
CA ALA A 94 9.58 6.54 -3.82
C ALA A 94 8.58 7.70 -3.77
N LYS A 95 9.08 8.89 -3.49
CA LYS A 95 8.27 10.10 -3.43
C LYS A 95 7.58 10.41 -4.75
N LEU A 96 8.25 10.14 -5.87
CA LEU A 96 7.68 10.37 -7.20
C LEU A 96 6.46 9.50 -7.50
N THR A 97 6.26 8.40 -6.77
CA THR A 97 5.08 7.56 -6.93
C THR A 97 3.87 8.10 -6.14
N ASP A 98 4.04 9.19 -5.42
CA ASP A 98 3.01 9.83 -4.61
C ASP A 98 2.32 8.83 -3.65
N PRO A 99 3.08 8.22 -2.73
CA PRO A 99 2.51 7.27 -1.78
C PRO A 99 1.67 7.98 -0.73
N GLU A 100 0.81 7.23 -0.06
CA GLU A 100 -0.01 7.77 1.02
C GLU A 100 0.78 7.93 2.32
N GLY A 101 1.90 7.24 2.46
CA GLY A 101 2.75 7.38 3.64
C GLY A 101 3.96 6.49 3.61
N TYR A 102 4.79 6.65 4.64
CA TYR A 102 6.00 5.86 4.86
C TYR A 102 6.00 5.39 6.31
N ILE A 103 6.36 4.14 6.53
CA ILE A 103 6.52 3.60 7.87
C ILE A 103 7.95 3.10 7.99
N SER A 104 8.71 3.68 8.91
CA SER A 104 10.11 3.29 9.14
C SER A 104 10.19 2.01 9.96
N LYS A 105 11.08 1.11 9.57
CA LYS A 105 11.39 -0.09 10.35
C LYS A 105 12.48 0.23 11.37
N PRO A 106 12.43 -0.28 12.59
CA PRO A 106 11.33 -1.04 13.17
C PRO A 106 10.13 -0.14 13.50
N PHE A 107 8.93 -0.67 13.39
CA PHE A 107 7.71 0.10 13.65
C PHE A 107 6.89 -0.53 14.78
N LYS A 108 6.04 0.29 15.38
CA LYS A 108 5.10 -0.12 16.40
C LYS A 108 3.72 -0.28 15.77
N GLU A 109 2.84 -1.03 16.44
CA GLU A 109 1.47 -1.20 15.98
C GLU A 109 0.74 0.14 15.82
N GLU A 110 1.04 1.10 16.71
CA GLU A 110 0.49 2.47 16.61
C GLU A 110 0.85 3.15 15.31
N ASP A 111 2.07 2.95 14.82
CA ASP A 111 2.53 3.55 13.56
C ASP A 111 1.74 2.99 12.39
N LEU A 112 1.50 1.67 12.39
CA LEU A 112 0.67 1.02 11.38
C LEU A 112 -0.73 1.60 11.40
N CYS A 113 -1.34 1.65 12.57
CA CYS A 113 -2.71 2.12 12.73
C CYS A 113 -2.90 3.54 12.21
N LYS A 114 -2.06 4.47 12.67
CA LYS A 114 -2.15 5.88 12.28
C LYS A 114 -1.97 6.09 10.78
N ASN A 115 -0.95 5.45 10.21
CA ASN A 115 -0.66 5.61 8.78
C ASN A 115 -1.77 5.03 7.91
N ILE A 116 -2.28 3.86 8.28
CA ILE A 116 -3.36 3.22 7.53
C ILE A 116 -4.64 4.03 7.61
N GLU A 117 -5.04 4.46 8.78
CA GLU A 117 -6.25 5.27 8.94
C GLU A 117 -6.17 6.57 8.14
N THR A 118 -5.03 7.24 8.20
CA THR A 118 -4.80 8.48 7.45
C THR A 118 -4.89 8.23 5.94
N ALA A 119 -4.26 7.16 5.46
CA ALA A 119 -4.28 6.81 4.04
C ALA A 119 -5.68 6.49 3.55
N LEU A 120 -6.45 5.75 4.32
CA LEU A 120 -7.82 5.39 3.95
C LEU A 120 -8.73 6.60 3.90
N LEU A 121 -8.59 7.53 4.83
CA LEU A 121 -9.35 8.78 4.83
C LEU A 121 -9.02 9.64 3.62
N LYS A 122 -7.76 9.80 3.29
CA LYS A 122 -7.31 10.55 2.12
C LYS A 122 -7.87 9.94 0.83
N ASN A 123 -7.82 8.63 0.71
CA ASN A 123 -8.29 7.93 -0.46
C ASN A 123 -9.80 8.08 -0.64
N ARG A 124 -10.58 8.04 0.44
CA ARG A 124 -12.02 8.27 0.40
C ARG A 124 -12.34 9.68 -0.08
N SER A 125 -11.62 10.68 0.41
CA SER A 125 -11.80 12.07 -0.01
C SER A 125 -11.51 12.24 -1.49
N LYS A 126 -10.43 11.65 -2.00
CA LYS A 126 -10.08 11.69 -3.42
C LYS A 126 -11.16 11.05 -4.30
N LYS A 127 -11.67 9.89 -3.89
CA LYS A 127 -12.74 9.19 -4.62
C LYS A 127 -14.02 10.00 -4.64
N LYS A 128 -14.36 10.61 -3.52
CA LYS A 128 -15.55 11.44 -3.41
C LYS A 128 -15.45 12.66 -4.32
N ASN A 129 -14.31 13.33 -4.33
CA ASN A 129 -14.04 14.48 -5.18
C ASN A 129 -14.13 14.12 -6.67
N LYS A 130 -13.57 12.97 -7.05
CA LYS A 130 -13.66 12.48 -8.43
C LYS A 130 -15.08 12.21 -8.85
N ARG A 131 -15.92 11.67 -7.97
CA ARG A 131 -17.34 11.43 -8.27
C ARG A 131 -18.09 12.73 -8.52
N VAL A 132 -17.87 13.72 -7.68
CA VAL A 132 -18.48 15.03 -7.83
C VAL A 132 -18.09 15.66 -9.16
N PHE A 133 -16.79 15.57 -9.49
CA PHE A 133 -16.25 16.10 -10.73
C PHE A 133 -16.90 15.44 -11.96
N ARG A 134 -17.06 14.12 -11.94
CA ARG A 134 -17.69 13.37 -13.03
C ARG A 134 -19.15 13.77 -13.23
N ILE A 135 -19.88 14.01 -12.16
CA ILE A 135 -21.28 14.43 -12.21
C ILE A 135 -21.40 15.79 -12.89
N LYS A 136 -20.50 16.71 -12.57
CA LYS A 136 -20.46 18.03 -13.21
C LYS A 136 -20.18 17.93 -14.70
N ASP A 137 -19.23 17.08 -15.09
CA ASP A 137 -18.91 16.87 -16.50
C ASP A 137 -20.10 16.33 -17.30
N LYS A 138 -20.92 15.48 -16.69
CA LYS A 138 -22.08 14.90 -17.34
C LYS A 138 -23.27 15.87 -17.49
N SER A 139 -23.25 16.96 -16.77
CA SER A 139 -24.35 17.93 -16.83
C SER A 139 -24.23 18.92 -17.98
N TYR A 140 -23.16 18.80 -18.75
CA TYR A 140 -22.98 19.56 -19.98
C TYR A 140 -23.41 18.73 -21.18
#